data_bbaf5084418d876ceff8f7ad04433b0d
#
_entry.id   bbaf5084418d876ceff8f7ad04433b0d
#
_cell.length_a   1.000
_cell.length_b   1.000
_cell.length_c   1.000
_cell.angle_alpha   90.00
_cell.angle_beta   90.00
_cell.angle_gamma   90.00
#
_symmetry.space_group_name_H-M   'P 1'
#
loop_
_entity.id
_entity.type
_entity.pdbx_description
1 polymer ?
#
loop_
_entity_poly.entity_id
_entity_poly.type
_entity_poly.pdbx_seq_one_letter_code
_entity_poly.pdbx_strand_id
1 'polypeptide(L)'
;MKRRTCLKTILAAGASAAGARATGPGRPIQLHVDLAVDPAKEKEMLHNFETIFRPEATKHPGYVDVKMLKLRTALQGSAPAGVNYRFSLTYRSEELRQKWVASAEHQKVWPTIENTLSSKNYTVLLFDVD
;
A
#
# COMPACT_ATOMS: atom_id res chain seq x y z
N MET A 1 -17.65 27.72 -27.75
CA MET A 1 -17.26 28.44 -27.74
C MET A 1 -17.05 28.64 -27.51
N LYS A 2 -17.35 28.14 -27.39
CA LYS A 2 -17.14 28.54 -27.18
C LYS A 2 -16.81 28.44 -26.82
N ARG A 3 -17.02 27.89 -26.71
CA ARG A 3 -16.75 28.05 -26.51
C ARG A 3 -16.20 27.90 -26.10
N ARG A 4 -16.43 27.45 -26.00
CA ARG A 4 -15.98 27.63 -25.80
C ARG A 4 -15.39 27.44 -25.26
N THR A 5 -15.58 26.92 -25.12
CA THR A 5 -14.97 27.10 -24.77
C THR A 5 -14.62 26.70 -24.31
N CYS A 6 -15.01 26.29 -24.23
CA CYS A 6 -14.58 26.38 -23.93
C CYS A 6 -14.32 25.93 -23.49
N LEU A 7 -14.49 25.40 -23.27
CA LEU A 7 -14.10 25.46 -22.98
C LEU A 7 -13.69 25.14 -22.58
N LYS A 8 -13.82 24.87 -22.36
CA LYS A 8 -13.40 24.94 -22.02
C LYS A 8 -12.98 24.60 -21.50
N THR A 9 -13.29 24.22 -21.42
CA THR A 9 -12.90 24.28 -20.99
C THR A 9 -12.65 23.71 -20.52
N ILE A 10 -12.94 23.40 -20.48
CA ILE A 10 -12.66 23.31 -20.07
C ILE A 10 -12.24 22.74 -19.73
N LEU A 11 -12.47 22.41 -19.67
CA LEU A 11 -12.01 22.28 -19.42
C LEU A 11 -11.47 21.90 -19.10
N ALA A 12 -11.70 21.71 -19.12
CA ALA A 12 -11.17 21.64 -18.87
C ALA A 12 -10.79 21.08 -18.56
N ALA A 13 -11.12 20.87 -18.59
CA ALA A 13 -10.78 20.52 -18.31
C ALA A 13 -10.57 19.74 -18.12
N GLY A 14 -10.86 19.37 -18.15
CA GLY A 14 -10.67 18.93 -18.05
C GLY A 14 -10.56 18.01 -17.95
N ALA A 15 -10.74 17.67 -18.02
CA ALA A 15 -10.62 17.00 -17.99
C ALA A 15 -10.49 16.13 -17.96
N SER A 16 -10.66 15.71 -17.97
CA SER A 16 -10.51 15.04 -17.91
C SER A 16 -10.54 14.25 -17.86
N ALA A 17 -10.91 13.98 -17.95
CA ALA A 17 -10.87 13.45 -17.89
C ALA A 17 -10.96 12.62 -17.76
N ALA A 18 -11.61 12.53 -17.97
CA ALA A 18 -11.40 11.47 -17.74
C ALA A 18 -10.50 10.57 -17.54
N GLY A 19 -10.51 9.98 -17.73
CA GLY A 19 -9.78 9.03 -17.45
C GLY A 19 -8.77 9.27 -16.67
N ALA A 20 -8.10 9.75 -17.09
CA ALA A 20 -7.04 9.93 -16.40
C ALA A 20 -7.15 10.18 -15.01
N ARG A 21 -8.06 10.57 -14.63
CA ARG A 21 -8.24 10.82 -13.26
C ARG A 21 -7.79 9.72 -12.35
N ALA A 22 -7.59 8.56 -12.83
CA ALA A 22 -7.34 7.42 -11.98
C ALA A 22 -6.21 7.59 -11.01
N THR A 23 -5.15 8.27 -11.39
CA THR A 23 -3.96 8.34 -10.57
C THR A 23 -3.73 9.72 -9.97
N GLY A 24 -4.74 10.56 -9.97
CA GLY A 24 -4.57 11.90 -9.46
C GLY A 24 -4.35 11.96 -7.97
N PRO A 25 -3.77 13.07 -7.48
CA PRO A 25 -3.65 13.30 -6.05
C PRO A 25 -5.02 13.22 -5.38
N GLY A 26 -5.05 12.65 -4.21
CA GLY A 26 -6.28 12.49 -3.48
C GLY A 26 -7.03 11.20 -3.76
N ARG A 27 -6.59 10.44 -4.77
CA ARG A 27 -7.19 9.13 -4.98
C ARG A 27 -6.61 8.15 -3.98
N PRO A 28 -7.47 7.33 -3.36
CA PRO A 28 -6.97 6.30 -2.45
C PRO A 28 -6.14 5.27 -3.20
N ILE A 29 -5.11 4.81 -2.55
CA ILE A 29 -4.27 3.73 -3.08
C ILE A 29 -4.17 2.61 -2.06
N GLN A 30 -3.84 1.43 -2.54
CA GLN A 30 -3.62 0.29 -1.69
C GLN A 30 -2.34 -0.40 -2.12
N LEU A 31 -1.45 -0.60 -1.16
CA LEU A 31 -0.16 -1.25 -1.39
C LEU A 31 -0.26 -2.68 -0.90
N HIS A 32 0.19 -3.63 -1.72
CA HIS A 32 0.26 -5.04 -1.34
C HIS A 32 1.71 -5.50 -1.39
N VAL A 33 2.18 -6.08 -0.31
CA VAL A 33 3.53 -6.63 -0.23
C VAL A 33 3.42 -8.12 0.08
N ASP A 34 3.89 -8.95 -0.84
CA ASP A 34 3.83 -10.40 -0.66
C ASP A 34 5.08 -10.85 0.08
N LEU A 35 4.88 -11.44 1.25
CA LEU A 35 5.95 -11.74 2.20
C LEU A 35 6.13 -13.24 2.36
N ALA A 36 7.41 -13.66 2.45
CA ALA A 36 7.79 -15.01 2.86
C ALA A 36 8.29 -14.92 4.30
N VAL A 37 7.38 -15.01 5.26
CA VAL A 37 7.72 -14.91 6.67
C VAL A 37 8.32 -16.25 7.12
N ASP A 38 9.47 -16.19 7.82
CA ASP A 38 10.10 -17.37 8.38
C ASP A 38 9.14 -17.99 9.41
N PRO A 39 8.75 -19.27 9.24
CA PRO A 39 7.81 -19.89 10.18
C PRO A 39 8.29 -19.85 11.64
N ALA A 40 9.59 -19.86 11.87
CA ALA A 40 10.12 -19.77 13.22
C ALA A 40 9.98 -18.38 13.81
N LYS A 41 9.72 -17.37 12.96
CA LYS A 41 9.58 -15.97 13.39
C LYS A 41 8.18 -15.43 13.16
N GLU A 42 7.23 -16.29 12.85
CA GLU A 42 5.86 -15.86 12.57
C GLU A 42 5.24 -15.12 13.74
N LYS A 43 5.40 -15.65 14.95
CA LYS A 43 4.84 -14.99 16.14
C LYS A 43 5.50 -13.65 16.40
N GLU A 44 6.80 -13.56 16.18
CA GLU A 44 7.55 -12.32 16.34
C GLU A 44 7.04 -11.29 15.33
N MET A 45 6.84 -11.72 14.08
CA MET A 45 6.33 -10.82 13.03
C MET A 45 4.96 -10.26 13.41
N LEU A 46 4.05 -11.12 13.85
CA LEU A 46 2.71 -10.67 14.23
C LEU A 46 2.75 -9.74 15.43
N HIS A 47 3.59 -10.04 16.40
CA HIS A 47 3.76 -9.17 17.56
C HIS A 47 4.30 -7.80 17.15
N ASN A 48 5.33 -7.78 16.31
CA ASN A 48 5.93 -6.53 15.86
C ASN A 48 4.95 -5.72 15.02
N PHE A 49 4.15 -6.39 14.19
CA PHE A 49 3.15 -5.72 13.39
C PHE A 49 2.12 -5.01 14.27
N GLU A 50 1.59 -5.71 15.29
CA GLU A 50 0.54 -5.15 16.13
C GLU A 50 1.06 -4.09 17.10
N THR A 51 2.27 -4.27 17.63
CA THR A 51 2.74 -3.43 18.73
C THR A 51 3.73 -2.34 18.30
N ILE A 52 4.36 -2.51 17.14
CA ILE A 52 5.38 -1.57 16.67
C ILE A 52 4.96 -0.89 15.39
N PHE A 53 4.62 -1.68 14.36
CA PHE A 53 4.36 -1.11 13.04
C PHE A 53 3.01 -0.38 12.97
N ARG A 54 1.94 -1.06 13.32
CA ARG A 54 0.60 -0.48 13.18
C ARG A 54 0.43 0.82 13.97
N PRO A 55 0.87 0.91 15.24
CA PRO A 55 0.71 2.16 15.98
C PRO A 55 1.40 3.35 15.33
N GLU A 56 2.58 3.14 14.73
CA GLU A 56 3.27 4.23 14.04
C GLU A 56 2.57 4.60 12.75
N ALA A 57 2.13 3.59 11.98
CA ALA A 57 1.46 3.85 10.71
C ALA A 57 0.20 4.69 10.91
N THR A 58 -0.56 4.42 11.96
CA THR A 58 -1.82 5.13 12.20
C THR A 58 -1.64 6.61 12.51
N LYS A 59 -0.44 7.03 12.88
CA LYS A 59 -0.18 8.41 13.24
C LYS A 59 0.09 9.32 12.05
N HIS A 60 0.31 8.75 10.88
CA HIS A 60 0.71 9.55 9.71
C HIS A 60 -0.50 10.05 8.92
N PRO A 61 -0.43 11.29 8.41
CA PRO A 61 -1.51 11.83 7.60
C PRO A 61 -1.76 10.95 6.38
N GLY A 62 -3.02 10.71 6.10
CA GLY A 62 -3.42 9.91 4.94
C GLY A 62 -3.64 8.44 5.24
N TYR A 63 -3.29 7.99 6.43
CA TYR A 63 -3.54 6.59 6.81
C TYR A 63 -5.04 6.28 6.77
N VAL A 64 -5.39 5.15 6.16
CA VAL A 64 -6.75 4.64 6.18
C VAL A 64 -6.79 3.30 6.91
N ASP A 65 -5.95 2.33 6.51
CA ASP A 65 -5.99 1.01 7.09
C ASP A 65 -4.70 0.25 6.79
N VAL A 66 -4.35 -0.67 7.68
CA VAL A 66 -3.22 -1.57 7.46
C VAL A 66 -3.59 -2.95 7.99
N LYS A 67 -3.29 -4.00 7.20
CA LYS A 67 -3.62 -5.37 7.55
C LYS A 67 -2.46 -6.30 7.22
N MET A 68 -2.33 -7.35 8.02
CA MET A 68 -1.42 -8.44 7.73
C MET A 68 -2.27 -9.68 7.48
N LEU A 69 -2.27 -10.15 6.23
CA LEU A 69 -3.16 -11.23 5.79
C LEU A 69 -2.36 -12.52 5.64
N LYS A 70 -2.80 -13.57 6.33
CA LYS A 70 -2.15 -14.87 6.20
C LYS A 70 -2.80 -15.64 5.05
N LEU A 71 -1.98 -16.15 4.14
CA LEU A 71 -2.49 -16.95 3.04
C LEU A 71 -3.05 -18.26 3.57
N ARG A 72 -4.29 -18.55 3.23
CA ARG A 72 -4.90 -19.82 3.61
C ARG A 72 -4.75 -20.86 2.51
N THR A 73 -5.18 -20.51 1.31
CA THR A 73 -5.09 -21.42 0.17
C THR A 73 -5.35 -20.65 -1.11
N ALA A 74 -4.87 -21.19 -2.22
CA ALA A 74 -5.19 -20.67 -3.54
C ALA A 74 -6.42 -21.41 -4.02
N LEU A 75 -7.54 -20.70 -4.13
CA LEU A 75 -8.78 -21.31 -4.59
C LEU A 75 -8.75 -21.58 -6.09
N GLN A 76 -7.91 -20.86 -6.81
CA GLN A 76 -7.72 -21.06 -8.24
C GLN A 76 -6.31 -20.60 -8.58
N GLY A 77 -5.63 -21.31 -9.47
CA GLY A 77 -4.25 -20.99 -9.82
C GLY A 77 -3.30 -21.35 -8.70
N SER A 78 -2.17 -20.66 -8.66
CA SER A 78 -1.10 -20.93 -7.71
C SER A 78 -0.71 -19.67 -6.96
N ALA A 79 -0.43 -19.82 -5.66
CA ALA A 79 0.17 -18.73 -4.89
C ALA A 79 1.63 -18.57 -5.30
N PRO A 80 2.19 -17.35 -5.19
CA PRO A 80 3.62 -17.17 -5.43
C PRO A 80 4.45 -18.05 -4.51
N ALA A 81 5.54 -18.60 -5.04
CA ALA A 81 6.36 -19.54 -4.30
C ALA A 81 6.89 -18.91 -3.01
N GLY A 82 6.72 -19.63 -1.90
CA GLY A 82 7.24 -19.21 -0.60
C GLY A 82 6.44 -18.12 0.10
N VAL A 83 5.47 -17.50 -0.56
CA VAL A 83 4.68 -16.43 0.04
C VAL A 83 3.64 -17.02 0.97
N ASN A 84 3.62 -16.54 2.21
CA ASN A 84 2.64 -17.00 3.21
C ASN A 84 1.86 -15.85 3.84
N TYR A 85 2.27 -14.59 3.60
CA TYR A 85 1.55 -13.43 4.11
C TYR A 85 1.48 -12.36 3.04
N ARG A 86 0.44 -11.53 3.14
CA ARG A 86 0.31 -10.31 2.33
C ARG A 86 0.08 -9.14 3.28
N PHE A 87 0.96 -8.16 3.21
CA PHE A 87 0.81 -6.90 3.91
C PHE A 87 -0.01 -5.97 3.03
N SER A 88 -1.08 -5.39 3.58
CA SER A 88 -1.97 -4.50 2.83
C SER A 88 -2.06 -3.17 3.54
N LEU A 89 -1.76 -2.09 2.83
CA LEU A 89 -1.75 -0.74 3.39
C LEU A 89 -2.59 0.17 2.49
N THR A 90 -3.56 0.86 3.08
CA THR A 90 -4.40 1.80 2.33
C THR A 90 -4.11 3.22 2.82
N TYR A 91 -3.84 4.11 1.87
CA TYR A 91 -3.62 5.54 2.13
C TYR A 91 -4.54 6.36 1.24
N ARG A 92 -4.80 7.60 1.66
CA ARG A 92 -5.68 8.49 0.92
C ARG A 92 -5.10 8.91 -0.42
N SER A 93 -3.78 8.89 -0.56
CA SER A 93 -3.13 9.22 -1.81
C SER A 93 -1.73 8.65 -1.84
N GLU A 94 -1.20 8.47 -3.05
CA GLU A 94 0.15 7.99 -3.24
C GLU A 94 1.17 8.99 -2.69
N GLU A 95 0.90 10.28 -2.83
CA GLU A 95 1.79 11.29 -2.30
C GLU A 95 1.98 11.16 -0.79
N LEU A 96 0.88 10.95 -0.08
CA LEU A 96 0.95 10.79 1.38
C LEU A 96 1.63 9.48 1.77
N ARG A 97 1.43 8.41 0.98
CA ARG A 97 2.12 7.16 1.22
C ARG A 97 3.64 7.32 1.07
N GLN A 98 4.07 8.06 0.04
CA GLN A 98 5.50 8.29 -0.16
C GLN A 98 6.10 9.06 1.02
N LYS A 99 5.36 10.00 1.58
CA LYS A 99 5.83 10.72 2.77
C LYS A 99 5.97 9.79 3.97
N TRP A 100 5.04 8.84 4.11
CA TRP A 100 5.13 7.83 5.16
C TRP A 100 6.39 6.99 4.99
N VAL A 101 6.63 6.48 3.79
CA VAL A 101 7.80 5.62 3.53
C VAL A 101 9.11 6.39 3.76
N ALA A 102 9.14 7.67 3.44
CA ALA A 102 10.33 8.49 3.61
C ALA A 102 10.54 8.95 5.06
N SER A 103 9.56 8.74 5.93
CA SER A 103 9.65 9.21 7.30
C SER A 103 10.64 8.41 8.13
N ALA A 104 11.18 9.05 9.17
CA ALA A 104 12.08 8.37 10.09
C ALA A 104 11.36 7.22 10.81
N GLU A 105 10.08 7.39 11.08
CA GLU A 105 9.28 6.36 11.75
C GLU A 105 9.19 5.10 10.91
N HIS A 106 8.93 5.23 9.61
CA HIS A 106 8.88 4.06 8.73
C HIS A 106 10.23 3.37 8.66
N GLN A 107 11.29 4.14 8.55
CA GLN A 107 12.65 3.59 8.49
C GLN A 107 13.00 2.81 9.75
N LYS A 108 12.34 3.12 10.86
CA LYS A 108 12.56 2.41 12.12
C LYS A 108 11.67 1.18 12.26
N VAL A 109 10.41 1.25 11.83
CA VAL A 109 9.46 0.17 12.12
C VAL A 109 9.40 -0.91 11.04
N TRP A 110 9.65 -0.57 9.77
CA TRP A 110 9.61 -1.59 8.72
C TRP A 110 10.64 -2.70 8.92
N PRO A 111 11.88 -2.42 9.33
CA PRO A 111 12.83 -3.49 9.59
C PRO A 111 12.36 -4.52 10.61
N THR A 112 11.49 -4.15 11.55
CA THR A 112 10.96 -5.12 12.52
C THR A 112 10.09 -6.19 11.86
N ILE A 113 9.55 -5.89 10.69
CA ILE A 113 8.82 -6.85 9.86
C ILE A 113 9.79 -7.55 8.92
N GLU A 114 10.61 -6.76 8.22
CA GLU A 114 11.52 -7.27 7.21
C GLU A 114 12.50 -8.30 7.78
N ASN A 115 12.95 -8.10 9.00
CA ASN A 115 13.91 -8.99 9.64
C ASN A 115 13.31 -10.35 10.02
N THR A 116 12.00 -10.52 9.90
CA THR A 116 11.35 -11.81 10.15
C THR A 116 11.13 -12.62 8.88
N LEU A 117 11.55 -12.09 7.74
CA LEU A 117 11.35 -12.74 6.45
C LEU A 117 12.48 -13.71 6.16
N SER A 118 12.12 -14.86 5.54
CA SER A 118 13.11 -15.81 5.05
C SER A 118 13.77 -15.31 3.78
N SER A 119 13.15 -14.35 3.10
CA SER A 119 13.69 -13.73 1.90
C SER A 119 13.31 -12.27 1.89
N LYS A 120 14.27 -11.39 1.58
CA LYS A 120 13.99 -9.96 1.42
C LYS A 120 13.71 -9.59 -0.03
N ASN A 121 13.54 -10.57 -0.88
CA ASN A 121 13.26 -10.37 -2.28
C ASN A 121 11.74 -10.49 -2.51
N TYR A 122 10.98 -9.58 -1.89
CA TYR A 122 9.52 -9.63 -1.93
C TYR A 122 8.97 -8.70 -3.02
N THR A 123 7.71 -9.00 -3.42
CA THR A 123 7.02 -8.23 -4.45
C THR A 123 6.16 -7.16 -3.80
N VAL A 124 6.24 -5.95 -4.34
CA VAL A 124 5.44 -4.81 -3.87
C VAL A 124 4.58 -4.33 -5.03
N LEU A 125 3.27 -4.32 -4.84
CA LEU A 125 2.31 -3.91 -5.85
C LEU A 125 1.49 -2.74 -5.33
N LEU A 126 1.28 -1.73 -6.19
CA LEU A 126 0.49 -0.55 -5.84
C LEU A 126 -0.76 -0.54 -6.70
N PHE A 127 -1.90 -0.40 -6.04
CA PHE A 127 -3.20 -0.37 -6.70
C PHE A 127 -3.92 0.95 -6.45
N ASP A 128 -4.63 1.42 -7.46
CA ASP A 128 -5.58 2.51 -7.27
C ASP A 128 -6.89 1.93 -6.77
N VAL A 129 -7.51 2.59 -5.82
CA VAL A 129 -8.80 2.16 -5.27
C VAL A 129 -9.88 3.02 -5.89
N ASP A 130 -10.89 2.39 -6.49
CA ASP A 130 -12.03 3.08 -7.09
C ASP A 130 -13.14 3.32 -6.09
#